data_2710da062ef6e32cc9da121e1766fa79
#
_entry.id   2710da062ef6e32cc9da121e1766fa79
#
_cell.length_a   1.000
_cell.length_b   1.000
_cell.length_c   1.000
_cell.angle_alpha   90.00
_cell.angle_beta   90.00
_cell.angle_gamma   90.00
#
_symmetry.space_group_name_H-M   'P 1'
#
loop_
_entity.id
_entity.type
_entity.pdbx_description
1 polymer ?
#
loop_
_entity_poly.entity_id
_entity_poly.type
_entity_poly.pdbx_seq_one_letter_code
_entity_poly.pdbx_strand_id
1 'polypeptide(L)'
;MSHTSLFSPFALKSLNLDNRIVMAPMTRNFSPGGVPDQGVVDYYRRRAEAGTGLILTEGTVIDRPASKNEANIPNIHGEGLTGWAKVVEAVHAAGGHIAPQIWHTGAAFGRNPAWRPTPMDTPSGVSLSDEPVGEAMSEADIADTIAAFGKAAGDAKRLGFDAIELHGAHGYLIDEFFWAHTNRREDKWGGATIGERTRFAVEVLKAARDAVGPDFPIVIRLSQWKGGHWDNKLAANPAELEAWLQPLVDAGADILHCSQRRFWEPEFEGSDLNFAGWAKKVTGVPTVTVGSVGLSGEFIGAFGGQSSEPHSLDELLRRLDRGDFDLVAVGRAILNDPNWVAKIRDERHDELKQFEASAFATLY
;
A
#
# COMPACT_ATOMS: atom_id res chain seq x y z
N MET A 1 -14.01 0.81 -25.30
CA MET A 1 -15.11 0.87 -24.31
C MET A 1 -15.09 2.25 -23.67
N SER A 2 -16.24 2.76 -23.19
CA SER A 2 -16.27 4.03 -22.44
C SER A 2 -15.58 3.85 -21.10
N HIS A 3 -14.74 4.81 -20.66
CA HIS A 3 -14.08 4.79 -19.35
C HIS A 3 -14.98 5.27 -18.20
N THR A 4 -16.30 5.34 -18.45
CA THR A 4 -17.28 5.93 -17.52
C THR A 4 -17.26 5.30 -16.13
N SER A 5 -17.03 4.00 -16.01
CA SER A 5 -16.98 3.32 -14.71
C SER A 5 -15.79 3.76 -13.84
N LEU A 6 -14.62 4.03 -14.45
CA LEU A 6 -13.47 4.59 -13.72
C LEU A 6 -13.75 5.98 -13.16
N PHE A 7 -14.57 6.77 -13.86
CA PHE A 7 -14.94 8.14 -13.48
C PHE A 7 -16.30 8.22 -12.77
N SER A 8 -16.83 7.09 -12.30
CA SER A 8 -17.99 7.08 -11.41
C SER A 8 -17.55 7.35 -9.97
N PRO A 9 -18.35 8.05 -9.15
CA PRO A 9 -17.99 8.36 -7.77
C PRO A 9 -17.91 7.10 -6.90
N PHE A 10 -17.15 7.22 -5.82
CA PHE A 10 -17.06 6.21 -4.77
C PHE A 10 -17.18 6.89 -3.41
N ALA A 11 -18.02 6.34 -2.52
CA ALA A 11 -18.21 6.86 -1.17
C ALA A 11 -18.13 5.73 -0.14
N LEU A 12 -17.38 5.96 0.93
CA LEU A 12 -17.28 5.07 2.07
C LEU A 12 -16.98 5.86 3.35
N LYS A 13 -17.88 5.84 4.33
CA LYS A 13 -17.72 6.63 5.56
C LYS A 13 -17.50 8.12 5.24
N SER A 14 -16.44 8.73 5.77
CA SER A 14 -16.10 10.13 5.47
C SER A 14 -15.42 10.34 4.10
N LEU A 15 -14.99 9.30 3.43
CA LEU A 15 -14.30 9.39 2.12
C LEU A 15 -15.30 9.48 0.99
N ASN A 16 -15.23 10.56 0.19
CA ASN A 16 -16.05 10.75 -1.01
C ASN A 16 -15.15 11.09 -2.18
N LEU A 17 -15.01 10.19 -3.12
CA LEU A 17 -14.15 10.32 -4.29
C LEU A 17 -14.97 10.58 -5.56
N ASP A 18 -14.52 11.50 -6.40
CA ASP A 18 -15.17 11.82 -7.68
C ASP A 18 -14.95 10.73 -8.74
N ASN A 19 -13.94 9.88 -8.54
CA ASN A 19 -13.64 8.76 -9.44
C ASN A 19 -12.98 7.60 -8.67
N ARG A 20 -12.78 6.48 -9.35
CA ARG A 20 -12.30 5.22 -8.77
C ARG A 20 -10.78 5.00 -8.92
N ILE A 21 -10.05 6.02 -9.38
CA ILE A 21 -8.61 5.89 -9.64
C ILE A 21 -7.83 6.29 -8.39
N VAL A 22 -6.98 5.39 -7.93
CA VAL A 22 -6.09 5.58 -6.79
C VAL A 22 -4.65 5.66 -7.30
N MET A 23 -3.86 6.64 -6.87
CA MET A 23 -2.42 6.59 -7.05
C MET A 23 -1.84 5.55 -6.09
N ALA A 24 -1.21 4.51 -6.62
CA ALA A 24 -0.56 3.48 -5.80
C ALA A 24 0.64 4.05 -5.04
N PRO A 25 0.89 3.60 -3.79
CA PRO A 25 2.07 4.01 -3.04
C PRO A 25 3.35 3.52 -3.71
N MET A 26 4.31 4.42 -3.83
CA MET A 26 5.61 4.16 -4.45
C MET A 26 6.69 4.89 -3.68
N THR A 27 7.66 4.18 -3.12
CA THR A 27 8.78 4.76 -2.38
C THR A 27 9.55 5.72 -3.27
N ARG A 28 9.61 7.01 -2.87
CA ARG A 28 10.35 8.05 -3.57
C ARG A 28 11.74 8.24 -2.95
N ASN A 29 11.81 8.22 -1.60
CA ASN A 29 13.05 8.39 -0.83
C ASN A 29 13.71 9.76 -1.07
N PHE A 30 12.88 10.82 -1.13
CA PHE A 30 13.29 12.20 -1.34
C PHE A 30 12.99 13.13 -0.15
N SER A 31 12.91 12.58 1.07
CA SER A 31 12.62 13.34 2.30
C SER A 31 13.84 13.32 3.24
N PRO A 32 14.88 14.15 3.00
CA PRO A 32 16.05 14.22 3.87
C PRO A 32 15.64 14.47 5.34
N GLY A 33 16.23 13.71 6.26
CA GLY A 33 15.84 13.76 7.66
C GLY A 33 14.42 13.24 7.96
N GLY A 34 13.74 12.63 6.97
CA GLY A 34 12.37 12.15 7.09
C GLY A 34 11.31 13.24 6.95
N VAL A 35 11.67 14.43 6.49
CA VAL A 35 10.76 15.59 6.35
C VAL A 35 10.45 15.82 4.87
N PRO A 36 9.18 15.65 4.42
CA PRO A 36 8.76 16.05 3.08
C PRO A 36 9.05 17.53 2.83
N ASP A 37 9.79 17.82 1.75
CA ASP A 37 10.12 19.18 1.33
C ASP A 37 9.15 19.70 0.24
N GLN A 38 9.44 20.88 -0.32
CA GLN A 38 8.62 21.48 -1.38
C GLN A 38 8.56 20.60 -2.64
N GLY A 39 9.61 19.86 -2.97
CA GLY A 39 9.60 18.92 -4.09
C GLY A 39 8.56 17.82 -3.93
N VAL A 40 8.44 17.27 -2.71
CA VAL A 40 7.43 16.27 -2.36
C VAL A 40 6.02 16.88 -2.38
N VAL A 41 5.84 18.12 -1.87
CA VAL A 41 4.57 18.84 -1.95
C VAL A 41 4.11 18.99 -3.41
N ASP A 42 4.99 19.47 -4.28
CA ASP A 42 4.68 19.67 -5.70
C ASP A 42 4.42 18.36 -6.44
N TYR A 43 5.11 17.29 -6.06
CA TYR A 43 4.92 15.94 -6.61
C TYR A 43 3.48 15.44 -6.41
N TYR A 44 2.95 15.52 -5.19
CA TYR A 44 1.58 15.08 -4.90
C TYR A 44 0.52 16.06 -5.43
N ARG A 45 0.76 17.37 -5.31
CA ARG A 45 -0.15 18.40 -5.85
C ARG A 45 -0.42 18.23 -7.33
N ARG A 46 0.61 17.99 -8.18
CA ARG A 46 0.44 17.78 -9.63
C ARG A 46 -0.51 16.64 -9.97
N ARG A 47 -0.53 15.57 -9.17
CA ARG A 47 -1.42 14.42 -9.37
C ARG A 47 -2.86 14.70 -8.93
N ALA A 48 -3.03 15.52 -7.92
CA ALA A 48 -4.34 16.04 -7.52
C ALA A 48 -4.92 16.95 -8.62
N GLU A 49 -4.13 17.90 -9.13
CA GLU A 49 -4.52 18.79 -10.25
C GLU A 49 -4.93 18.01 -11.50
N ALA A 50 -4.35 16.84 -11.74
CA ALA A 50 -4.72 15.95 -12.84
C ALA A 50 -6.00 15.13 -12.59
N GLY A 51 -6.62 15.26 -11.42
CA GLY A 51 -7.90 14.60 -11.08
C GLY A 51 -7.77 13.16 -10.56
N THR A 52 -6.64 12.80 -9.95
CA THR A 52 -6.53 11.50 -9.25
C THR A 52 -7.52 11.45 -8.09
N GLY A 53 -8.37 10.43 -8.02
CA GLY A 53 -9.45 10.32 -7.03
C GLY A 53 -8.92 10.21 -5.60
N LEU A 54 -7.96 9.31 -5.36
CA LEU A 54 -7.26 9.19 -4.07
C LEU A 54 -5.76 9.03 -4.30
N ILE A 55 -4.96 9.80 -3.60
CA ILE A 55 -3.50 9.68 -3.61
C ILE A 55 -3.06 8.90 -2.37
N LEU A 56 -2.47 7.71 -2.55
CA LEU A 56 -1.73 7.05 -1.49
C LEU A 56 -0.28 7.51 -1.54
N THR A 57 0.24 8.00 -0.41
CA THR A 57 1.63 8.48 -0.37
C THR A 57 2.61 7.33 -0.51
N GLU A 58 3.88 7.64 -0.76
CA GLU A 58 4.95 6.69 -0.47
C GLU A 58 4.87 6.19 0.98
N GLY A 59 5.48 5.02 1.25
CA GLY A 59 5.58 4.50 2.61
C GLY A 59 6.20 5.54 3.54
N THR A 60 5.50 5.87 4.62
CA THR A 60 5.93 6.83 5.65
C THR A 60 5.97 6.14 7.00
N VAL A 61 7.12 6.21 7.69
CA VAL A 61 7.40 5.30 8.80
C VAL A 61 6.94 5.83 10.14
N ILE A 62 6.50 4.88 10.99
CA ILE A 62 6.11 5.11 12.38
C ILE A 62 7.31 5.47 13.27
N ASP A 63 7.04 5.98 14.48
CA ASP A 63 8.04 6.39 15.48
C ASP A 63 8.66 5.16 16.18
N ARG A 64 9.48 4.42 15.42
CA ARG A 64 10.28 3.30 15.93
C ARG A 64 11.69 3.38 15.32
N PRO A 65 12.75 3.14 16.08
CA PRO A 65 14.13 3.22 15.59
C PRO A 65 14.39 2.31 14.37
N ALA A 66 13.76 1.13 14.35
CA ALA A 66 13.92 0.12 13.30
C ALA A 66 12.93 0.27 12.12
N SER A 67 12.10 1.31 12.11
CA SER A 67 10.94 1.39 11.19
C SER A 67 11.30 1.58 9.73
N LYS A 68 12.50 2.07 9.38
CA LYS A 68 12.90 2.33 8.00
C LYS A 68 14.21 1.64 7.62
N ASN A 69 14.36 1.39 6.32
CA ASN A 69 15.54 0.74 5.73
C ASN A 69 16.32 1.65 4.77
N GLU A 70 15.93 2.93 4.64
CA GLU A 70 16.65 3.96 3.89
C GLU A 70 16.52 5.33 4.59
N ALA A 71 17.55 6.17 4.46
CA ALA A 71 17.67 7.41 5.23
C ALA A 71 16.60 8.46 4.92
N ASN A 72 16.21 8.57 3.63
CA ASN A 72 15.33 9.63 3.16
C ASN A 72 13.86 9.20 3.01
N ILE A 73 13.48 8.07 3.61
CA ILE A 73 12.07 7.72 3.75
C ILE A 73 11.40 8.72 4.71
N PRO A 74 10.23 9.28 4.37
CA PRO A 74 9.55 10.24 5.23
C PRO A 74 9.03 9.61 6.53
N ASN A 75 8.96 10.42 7.57
CA ASN A 75 8.43 10.05 8.88
C ASN A 75 6.99 10.54 9.04
N ILE A 76 6.08 9.72 9.57
CA ILE A 76 4.75 10.17 10.06
C ILE A 76 4.80 10.45 11.58
N HIS A 77 5.88 11.08 12.00
CA HIS A 77 6.11 11.52 13.39
C HIS A 77 7.12 12.68 13.44
N GLY A 78 7.25 13.31 14.61
CA GLY A 78 8.23 14.38 14.83
C GLY A 78 8.13 15.51 13.81
N GLU A 79 9.26 15.96 13.29
CA GLU A 79 9.33 17.02 12.29
C GLU A 79 8.72 16.65 10.94
N GLY A 80 8.63 15.34 10.60
CA GLY A 80 7.99 14.86 9.39
C GLY A 80 6.54 15.31 9.26
N LEU A 81 5.84 15.49 10.38
CA LEU A 81 4.45 15.98 10.41
C LEU A 81 4.31 17.38 9.80
N THR A 82 5.32 18.23 9.94
CA THR A 82 5.29 19.60 9.38
C THR A 82 5.35 19.61 7.86
N GLY A 83 6.11 18.67 7.28
CA GLY A 83 6.16 18.45 5.83
C GLY A 83 4.84 17.88 5.29
N TRP A 84 4.31 16.85 5.97
CA TRP A 84 3.03 16.25 5.58
C TRP A 84 1.85 17.22 5.67
N ALA A 85 1.82 18.14 6.66
CA ALA A 85 0.79 19.17 6.73
C ALA A 85 0.73 20.02 5.44
N LYS A 86 1.90 20.41 4.90
CA LYS A 86 1.98 21.18 3.64
C LYS A 86 1.53 20.35 2.43
N VAL A 87 1.85 19.04 2.42
CA VAL A 87 1.41 18.14 1.36
C VAL A 87 -0.12 18.03 1.34
N VAL A 88 -0.74 17.79 2.51
CA VAL A 88 -2.20 17.69 2.65
C VAL A 88 -2.87 18.98 2.19
N GLU A 89 -2.39 20.14 2.68
CA GLU A 89 -2.91 21.47 2.30
C GLU A 89 -2.86 21.66 0.76
N ALA A 90 -1.73 21.35 0.14
CA ALA A 90 -1.54 21.54 -1.29
C ALA A 90 -2.41 20.60 -2.14
N VAL A 91 -2.59 19.35 -1.70
CA VAL A 91 -3.47 18.37 -2.39
C VAL A 91 -4.94 18.78 -2.26
N HIS A 92 -5.38 19.20 -1.06
CA HIS A 92 -6.75 19.68 -0.85
C HIS A 92 -7.03 20.98 -1.61
N ALA A 93 -6.07 21.91 -1.65
CA ALA A 93 -6.19 23.15 -2.45
C ALA A 93 -6.34 22.85 -3.96
N ALA A 94 -5.81 21.73 -4.42
CA ALA A 94 -5.98 21.22 -5.79
C ALA A 94 -7.26 20.38 -5.99
N GLY A 95 -8.12 20.26 -4.97
CA GLY A 95 -9.36 19.48 -5.02
C GLY A 95 -9.18 17.96 -4.91
N GLY A 96 -8.00 17.48 -4.51
CA GLY A 96 -7.71 16.05 -4.38
C GLY A 96 -7.92 15.49 -2.98
N HIS A 97 -7.85 14.16 -2.87
CA HIS A 97 -7.86 13.42 -1.61
C HIS A 97 -6.55 12.66 -1.43
N ILE A 98 -6.07 12.55 -0.17
CA ILE A 98 -4.78 11.95 0.13
C ILE A 98 -4.81 11.13 1.41
N ALA A 99 -4.13 9.99 1.41
CA ALA A 99 -3.95 9.12 2.58
C ALA A 99 -2.48 8.68 2.70
N PRO A 100 -1.87 8.68 3.90
CA PRO A 100 -0.51 8.19 4.06
C PRO A 100 -0.50 6.67 4.07
N GLN A 101 0.50 6.06 3.42
CA GLN A 101 0.81 4.66 3.64
C GLN A 101 1.70 4.54 4.87
N ILE A 102 1.12 4.14 6.01
CA ILE A 102 1.83 3.98 7.28
C ILE A 102 2.62 2.67 7.25
N TRP A 103 3.92 2.78 7.53
CA TRP A 103 4.87 1.73 7.22
C TRP A 103 5.85 1.42 8.36
N HIS A 104 6.30 0.18 8.41
CA HIS A 104 7.47 -0.31 9.12
C HIS A 104 8.13 -1.38 8.25
N THR A 105 9.38 -1.19 7.89
CA THR A 105 10.06 -2.02 6.88
C THR A 105 10.43 -3.42 7.35
N GLY A 106 10.36 -3.70 8.68
CA GLY A 106 10.76 -4.99 9.23
C GLY A 106 12.22 -5.32 8.92
N ALA A 107 12.47 -6.56 8.55
CA ALA A 107 13.80 -7.04 8.14
C ALA A 107 14.09 -6.85 6.64
N ALA A 108 13.22 -6.19 5.89
CA ALA A 108 13.45 -5.96 4.47
C ALA A 108 14.62 -4.98 4.25
N PHE A 109 15.58 -5.38 3.42
CA PHE A 109 16.71 -4.54 3.05
C PHE A 109 16.28 -3.43 2.09
N GLY A 110 16.86 -2.21 2.29
CA GLY A 110 16.75 -1.11 1.34
C GLY A 110 17.70 -1.28 0.16
N ARG A 111 17.72 -0.25 -0.71
CA ARG A 111 18.64 -0.20 -1.88
C ARG A 111 20.11 -0.17 -1.47
N ASN A 112 20.41 0.34 -0.27
CA ASN A 112 21.74 0.29 0.33
C ASN A 112 21.78 -0.72 1.47
N PRO A 113 22.22 -1.97 1.23
CA PRO A 113 22.24 -3.01 2.26
C PRO A 113 23.14 -2.69 3.47
N ALA A 114 24.10 -1.78 3.31
CA ALA A 114 24.97 -1.33 4.40
C ALA A 114 24.25 -0.39 5.38
N TRP A 115 23.16 0.26 4.95
CA TRP A 115 22.34 1.11 5.81
C TRP A 115 21.14 0.32 6.31
N ARG A 116 21.13 -0.01 7.58
CA ARG A 116 20.01 -0.68 8.25
C ARG A 116 20.02 -0.34 9.73
N PRO A 117 18.86 -0.28 10.38
CA PRO A 117 18.79 -0.12 11.82
C PRO A 117 19.36 -1.34 12.53
N THR A 118 19.86 -1.13 13.75
CA THR A 118 20.29 -2.18 14.66
C THR A 118 19.83 -1.80 16.06
N PRO A 119 19.01 -2.64 16.73
CA PRO A 119 18.43 -3.89 16.23
C PRO A 119 17.38 -3.69 15.15
N MET A 120 17.04 -4.74 14.39
CA MET A 120 15.89 -4.78 13.49
C MET A 120 14.67 -5.34 14.23
N ASP A 121 13.49 -4.77 13.95
CA ASP A 121 12.22 -5.32 14.44
C ASP A 121 11.75 -6.44 13.48
N THR A 122 11.68 -7.68 13.97
CA THR A 122 11.20 -8.85 13.21
C THR A 122 10.46 -9.83 14.11
N PRO A 123 9.54 -10.65 13.59
CA PRO A 123 8.83 -11.63 14.41
C PRO A 123 9.76 -12.65 15.09
N SER A 124 10.81 -13.10 14.39
CA SER A 124 11.64 -14.26 14.84
C SER A 124 13.15 -14.09 14.62
N GLY A 125 13.63 -12.85 14.43
CA GLY A 125 15.06 -12.57 14.27
C GLY A 125 15.67 -13.02 12.95
N VAL A 126 14.85 -13.26 11.90
CA VAL A 126 15.30 -13.69 10.59
C VAL A 126 14.80 -12.75 9.50
N SER A 127 15.58 -12.61 8.42
CA SER A 127 15.21 -11.89 7.21
C SER A 127 14.30 -12.71 6.29
N LEU A 128 13.83 -12.08 5.21
CA LEU A 128 13.08 -12.79 4.14
C LEU A 128 13.92 -13.90 3.46
N SER A 129 15.24 -13.78 3.49
CA SER A 129 16.19 -14.77 2.94
C SER A 129 16.67 -15.79 3.98
N ASP A 130 16.01 -15.86 5.14
CA ASP A 130 16.34 -16.77 6.22
C ASP A 130 17.71 -16.50 6.92
N GLU A 131 18.24 -15.29 6.75
CA GLU A 131 19.47 -14.88 7.41
C GLU A 131 19.16 -14.34 8.81
N PRO A 132 19.96 -14.68 9.86
CA PRO A 132 19.83 -14.07 11.17
C PRO A 132 20.06 -12.55 11.09
N VAL A 133 19.14 -11.75 11.65
CA VAL A 133 19.22 -10.27 11.66
C VAL A 133 19.12 -9.67 13.05
N GLY A 134 19.08 -10.49 14.08
CA GLY A 134 19.04 -10.07 15.49
C GLY A 134 18.14 -10.97 16.32
N GLU A 135 17.66 -10.44 17.43
CA GLU A 135 16.71 -11.12 18.30
C GLU A 135 15.27 -10.92 17.78
N ALA A 136 14.40 -11.88 18.10
CA ALA A 136 12.97 -11.72 17.89
C ALA A 136 12.42 -10.57 18.74
N MET A 137 11.46 -9.80 18.22
CA MET A 137 10.76 -8.78 19.01
C MET A 137 10.20 -9.36 20.30
N SER A 138 10.48 -8.68 21.42
CA SER A 138 9.85 -8.99 22.70
C SER A 138 8.37 -8.60 22.72
N GLU A 139 7.63 -9.03 23.74
CA GLU A 139 6.25 -8.56 23.95
C GLU A 139 6.18 -7.03 24.11
N ALA A 140 7.18 -6.41 24.73
CA ALA A 140 7.25 -4.96 24.89
C ALA A 140 7.48 -4.27 23.53
N ASP A 141 8.40 -4.78 22.69
CA ASP A 141 8.63 -4.24 21.34
C ASP A 141 7.37 -4.31 20.47
N ILE A 142 6.65 -5.43 20.55
CA ILE A 142 5.39 -5.62 19.83
C ILE A 142 4.35 -4.60 20.31
N ALA A 143 4.19 -4.44 21.63
CA ALA A 143 3.24 -3.49 22.20
C ALA A 143 3.58 -2.04 21.82
N ASP A 144 4.84 -1.65 21.91
CA ASP A 144 5.32 -0.31 21.53
C ASP A 144 5.13 -0.06 20.03
N THR A 145 5.34 -1.08 19.20
CA THR A 145 5.12 -0.99 17.75
C THR A 145 3.64 -0.81 17.42
N ILE A 146 2.75 -1.57 18.05
CA ILE A 146 1.29 -1.40 17.90
C ILE A 146 0.87 0.02 18.31
N ALA A 147 1.37 0.51 19.45
CA ALA A 147 1.09 1.87 19.92
C ALA A 147 1.60 2.94 18.93
N ALA A 148 2.78 2.73 18.33
CA ALA A 148 3.33 3.65 17.32
C ALA A 148 2.50 3.69 16.03
N PHE A 149 1.93 2.56 15.57
CA PHE A 149 0.97 2.54 14.46
C PHE A 149 -0.31 3.32 14.80
N GLY A 150 -0.87 3.10 16.00
CA GLY A 150 -2.05 3.83 16.47
C GLY A 150 -1.79 5.34 16.54
N LYS A 151 -0.63 5.73 17.09
CA LYS A 151 -0.21 7.15 17.13
C LYS A 151 -0.10 7.74 15.73
N ALA A 152 0.55 7.06 14.80
CA ALA A 152 0.71 7.52 13.42
C ALA A 152 -0.65 7.70 12.72
N ALA A 153 -1.60 6.79 12.94
CA ALA A 153 -2.97 6.90 12.43
C ALA A 153 -3.68 8.15 13.00
N GLY A 154 -3.57 8.39 14.30
CA GLY A 154 -4.13 9.58 14.96
C GLY A 154 -3.48 10.88 14.47
N ASP A 155 -2.16 10.88 14.25
CA ASP A 155 -1.42 12.02 13.71
C ASP A 155 -1.86 12.32 12.26
N ALA A 156 -2.05 11.28 11.43
CA ALA A 156 -2.56 11.43 10.07
C ALA A 156 -3.96 12.09 10.05
N LYS A 157 -4.89 11.60 10.86
CA LYS A 157 -6.22 12.22 10.98
C LYS A 157 -6.14 13.69 11.41
N ARG A 158 -5.29 13.99 12.41
CA ARG A 158 -5.12 15.35 12.93
C ARG A 158 -4.50 16.30 11.89
N LEU A 159 -3.66 15.81 10.98
CA LEU A 159 -3.11 16.57 9.87
C LEU A 159 -4.12 16.82 8.74
N GLY A 160 -5.29 16.18 8.78
CA GLY A 160 -6.34 16.35 7.78
C GLY A 160 -6.27 15.37 6.61
N PHE A 161 -5.51 14.28 6.69
CA PHE A 161 -5.61 13.22 5.69
C PHE A 161 -7.02 12.65 5.62
N ASP A 162 -7.45 12.17 4.44
CA ASP A 162 -8.83 11.71 4.18
C ASP A 162 -9.05 10.24 4.57
N ALA A 163 -7.99 9.47 4.67
CA ALA A 163 -7.94 8.07 5.08
C ALA A 163 -6.52 7.73 5.55
N ILE A 164 -6.29 6.48 5.97
CA ILE A 164 -4.94 5.90 6.11
C ILE A 164 -4.86 4.57 5.37
N GLU A 165 -3.65 4.21 4.93
CA GLU A 165 -3.33 2.85 4.50
C GLU A 165 -2.26 2.26 5.40
N LEU A 166 -2.50 1.05 5.93
CA LEU A 166 -1.52 0.24 6.65
C LEU A 166 -0.78 -0.67 5.66
N HIS A 167 0.55 -0.65 5.68
CA HIS A 167 1.34 -1.47 4.76
C HIS A 167 1.54 -2.89 5.32
N GLY A 168 0.65 -3.82 4.96
CA GLY A 168 0.67 -5.23 5.35
C GLY A 168 1.04 -6.19 4.21
N ALA A 169 1.99 -5.79 3.36
CA ALA A 169 2.35 -6.52 2.13
C ALA A 169 3.85 -6.56 1.89
N HIS A 170 4.29 -7.33 0.90
CA HIS A 170 5.61 -7.32 0.25
C HIS A 170 6.78 -7.76 1.12
N GLY A 171 6.53 -8.40 2.27
CA GLY A 171 7.56 -8.84 3.19
C GLY A 171 8.02 -7.77 4.18
N TYR A 172 7.20 -6.74 4.42
CA TYR A 172 7.44 -5.78 5.50
C TYR A 172 6.84 -6.24 6.83
N LEU A 173 7.06 -5.53 7.93
CA LEU A 173 6.82 -6.04 9.28
C LEU A 173 5.46 -6.71 9.49
N ILE A 174 4.36 -6.06 9.11
CA ILE A 174 3.01 -6.66 9.27
C ILE A 174 2.90 -7.96 8.48
N ASP A 175 3.44 -7.98 7.26
CA ASP A 175 3.43 -9.14 6.37
C ASP A 175 4.38 -10.25 6.85
N GLU A 176 5.50 -9.90 7.49
CA GLU A 176 6.39 -10.86 8.14
C GLU A 176 5.67 -11.65 9.25
N PHE A 177 4.73 -11.01 9.97
CA PHE A 177 3.91 -11.72 10.95
C PHE A 177 2.92 -12.69 10.32
N PHE A 178 2.40 -12.43 9.11
CA PHE A 178 1.52 -13.37 8.40
C PHE A 178 2.24 -14.61 7.90
N TRP A 179 3.50 -14.48 7.51
CA TRP A 179 4.24 -15.52 6.78
C TRP A 179 4.95 -16.48 7.73
N ALA A 180 4.61 -17.80 7.66
CA ALA A 180 5.22 -18.83 8.53
C ALA A 180 6.74 -18.94 8.37
N HIS A 181 7.30 -18.52 7.23
CA HIS A 181 8.73 -18.52 6.99
C HIS A 181 9.47 -17.54 7.91
N THR A 182 8.92 -16.35 8.12
CA THR A 182 9.49 -15.29 8.97
C THR A 182 8.91 -15.27 10.37
N ASN A 183 7.68 -15.77 10.57
CA ASN A 183 7.05 -15.86 11.89
C ASN A 183 7.07 -17.30 12.40
N ARG A 184 8.12 -17.63 13.15
CA ARG A 184 8.36 -18.94 13.77
C ARG A 184 8.06 -18.93 15.28
N ARG A 185 7.26 -17.94 15.73
CA ARG A 185 6.94 -17.77 17.15
C ARG A 185 6.01 -18.89 17.63
N GLU A 186 6.24 -19.32 18.88
CA GLU A 186 5.41 -20.30 19.57
C GLU A 186 4.46 -19.66 20.60
N ASP A 187 4.56 -18.32 20.76
CA ASP A 187 3.66 -17.56 21.62
C ASP A 187 2.38 -17.12 20.85
N LYS A 188 1.54 -16.31 21.50
CA LYS A 188 0.28 -15.79 20.92
C LYS A 188 0.44 -15.01 19.60
N TRP A 189 1.64 -14.57 19.23
CA TRP A 189 1.93 -13.79 18.03
C TRP A 189 2.32 -14.66 16.83
N GLY A 190 2.54 -15.98 17.06
CA GLY A 190 2.75 -17.00 16.05
C GLY A 190 1.50 -17.80 15.75
N GLY A 191 1.68 -19.01 15.23
CA GLY A 191 0.64 -19.99 15.01
C GLY A 191 0.83 -20.85 13.76
N ALA A 192 0.16 -21.99 13.71
CA ALA A 192 0.25 -22.95 12.61
C ALA A 192 -0.52 -22.48 11.38
N THR A 193 -1.64 -21.81 11.59
CA THR A 193 -2.53 -21.34 10.52
C THR A 193 -2.31 -19.86 10.20
N ILE A 194 -2.70 -19.43 8.99
CA ILE A 194 -2.65 -18.03 8.59
C ILE A 194 -3.56 -17.18 9.50
N GLY A 195 -4.73 -17.68 9.87
CA GLY A 195 -5.66 -16.99 10.78
C GLY A 195 -5.04 -16.68 12.15
N GLU A 196 -4.31 -17.63 12.74
CA GLU A 196 -3.60 -17.39 14.02
C GLU A 196 -2.54 -16.31 13.89
N ARG A 197 -1.79 -16.27 12.79
CA ARG A 197 -0.74 -15.29 12.53
C ARG A 197 -1.25 -13.89 12.17
N THR A 198 -2.57 -13.67 12.03
CA THR A 198 -3.14 -12.33 11.82
C THR A 198 -3.11 -11.45 13.06
N ARG A 199 -2.91 -11.99 14.25
CA ARG A 199 -3.06 -11.29 15.54
C ARG A 199 -2.32 -9.95 15.60
N PHE A 200 -1.08 -9.88 15.14
CA PHE A 200 -0.34 -8.62 15.14
C PHE A 200 -1.05 -7.54 14.31
N ALA A 201 -1.45 -7.86 13.07
CA ALA A 201 -2.17 -6.94 12.22
C ALA A 201 -3.55 -6.54 12.79
N VAL A 202 -4.24 -7.48 13.42
CA VAL A 202 -5.52 -7.23 14.13
C VAL A 202 -5.33 -6.20 15.24
N GLU A 203 -4.31 -6.33 16.07
CA GLU A 203 -4.05 -5.37 17.15
C GLU A 203 -3.57 -4.00 16.60
N VAL A 204 -2.80 -3.97 15.51
CA VAL A 204 -2.45 -2.72 14.80
C VAL A 204 -3.69 -2.03 14.27
N LEU A 205 -4.61 -2.78 13.62
CA LEU A 205 -5.87 -2.25 13.11
C LEU A 205 -6.76 -1.69 14.22
N LYS A 206 -6.89 -2.39 15.35
CA LYS A 206 -7.65 -1.91 16.52
C LYS A 206 -7.04 -0.61 17.06
N ALA A 207 -5.72 -0.56 17.26
CA ALA A 207 -5.04 0.65 17.73
C ALA A 207 -5.24 1.83 16.76
N ALA A 208 -5.17 1.59 15.45
CA ALA A 208 -5.45 2.60 14.44
C ALA A 208 -6.92 3.05 14.49
N ARG A 209 -7.88 2.09 14.58
CA ARG A 209 -9.31 2.38 14.66
C ARG A 209 -9.67 3.19 15.92
N ASP A 210 -9.11 2.85 17.05
CA ASP A 210 -9.30 3.58 18.31
C ASP A 210 -8.80 5.02 18.19
N ALA A 211 -7.68 5.23 17.50
CA ALA A 211 -7.10 6.56 17.30
C ALA A 211 -7.87 7.43 16.31
N VAL A 212 -8.44 6.83 15.25
CA VAL A 212 -9.13 7.60 14.20
C VAL A 212 -10.66 7.63 14.36
N GLY A 213 -11.24 6.77 15.20
CA GLY A 213 -12.70 6.67 15.42
C GLY A 213 -13.43 5.93 14.28
N PRO A 214 -14.76 5.77 14.38
CA PRO A 214 -15.53 4.85 13.53
C PRO A 214 -15.66 5.31 12.07
N ASP A 215 -15.71 6.61 11.81
CA ASP A 215 -16.07 7.17 10.50
C ASP A 215 -14.88 7.44 9.57
N PHE A 216 -13.66 7.32 10.09
CA PHE A 216 -12.45 7.55 9.30
C PHE A 216 -12.01 6.26 8.58
N PRO A 217 -11.84 6.26 7.25
CA PRO A 217 -11.52 5.04 6.51
C PRO A 217 -10.11 4.50 6.79
N ILE A 218 -10.01 3.19 7.00
CA ILE A 218 -8.75 2.47 7.12
C ILE A 218 -8.63 1.48 5.96
N VAL A 219 -7.59 1.66 5.16
CA VAL A 219 -7.16 0.72 4.12
C VAL A 219 -6.04 -0.16 4.68
N ILE A 220 -6.01 -1.44 4.33
CA ILE A 220 -4.83 -2.27 4.53
C ILE A 220 -4.35 -2.84 3.21
N ARG A 221 -3.07 -2.64 2.89
CA ARG A 221 -2.46 -3.22 1.70
C ARG A 221 -1.91 -4.59 2.00
N LEU A 222 -2.22 -5.55 1.13
CA LEU A 222 -1.93 -6.97 1.29
C LEU A 222 -1.33 -7.54 0.00
N SER A 223 -0.48 -8.57 0.11
CA SER A 223 0.03 -9.33 -1.04
C SER A 223 0.22 -10.78 -0.68
N GLN A 224 -0.03 -11.66 -1.64
CA GLN A 224 0.33 -13.07 -1.52
C GLN A 224 1.86 -13.25 -1.62
N TRP A 225 2.48 -12.57 -2.59
CA TRP A 225 3.92 -12.61 -2.86
C TRP A 225 4.74 -11.71 -1.92
N LYS A 226 6.02 -11.98 -1.82
CA LYS A 226 7.01 -11.22 -1.03
C LYS A 226 8.16 -10.77 -1.91
N GLY A 227 8.88 -9.74 -1.47
CA GLY A 227 10.12 -9.32 -2.12
C GLY A 227 11.11 -10.49 -2.21
N GLY A 228 11.54 -10.82 -3.43
CA GLY A 228 12.41 -11.97 -3.69
C GLY A 228 11.70 -13.34 -3.74
N HIS A 229 10.44 -13.45 -3.29
CA HIS A 229 9.62 -14.67 -3.27
C HIS A 229 8.32 -14.45 -4.04
N TRP A 230 8.46 -14.27 -5.35
CA TRP A 230 7.39 -13.80 -6.24
C TRP A 230 6.25 -14.80 -6.45
N ASP A 231 6.52 -16.09 -6.26
CA ASP A 231 5.54 -17.18 -6.41
C ASP A 231 4.95 -17.64 -5.08
N ASN A 232 5.32 -16.96 -3.97
CA ASN A 232 4.77 -17.29 -2.67
C ASN A 232 3.27 -16.99 -2.59
N LYS A 233 2.55 -17.83 -1.87
CA LYS A 233 1.15 -17.63 -1.50
C LYS A 233 0.99 -17.82 0.01
N LEU A 234 0.37 -16.84 0.67
CA LEU A 234 -0.01 -16.92 2.08
C LEU A 234 -1.25 -17.79 2.28
N ALA A 235 -2.21 -17.67 1.34
CA ALA A 235 -3.44 -18.43 1.31
C ALA A 235 -3.50 -19.23 -0.01
N ALA A 236 -3.54 -20.54 0.10
CA ALA A 236 -3.53 -21.45 -1.06
C ALA A 236 -4.93 -21.68 -1.67
N ASN A 237 -5.98 -21.31 -0.96
CA ASN A 237 -7.37 -21.54 -1.36
C ASN A 237 -8.30 -20.47 -0.74
N PRO A 238 -9.58 -20.39 -1.20
CA PRO A 238 -10.53 -19.39 -0.71
C PRO A 238 -10.82 -19.45 0.80
N ALA A 239 -10.80 -20.63 1.41
CA ALA A 239 -11.06 -20.76 2.85
C ALA A 239 -9.90 -20.20 3.70
N GLU A 240 -8.66 -20.46 3.28
CA GLU A 240 -7.48 -19.85 3.91
C GLU A 240 -7.46 -18.33 3.68
N LEU A 241 -7.90 -17.87 2.50
CA LEU A 241 -8.02 -16.44 2.20
C LEU A 241 -9.03 -15.76 3.14
N GLU A 242 -10.19 -16.36 3.34
CA GLU A 242 -11.20 -15.86 4.30
C GLU A 242 -10.64 -15.86 5.73
N ALA A 243 -9.99 -16.95 6.15
CA ALA A 243 -9.37 -17.05 7.47
C ALA A 243 -8.27 -15.99 7.70
N TRP A 244 -7.60 -15.55 6.64
CA TRP A 244 -6.64 -14.45 6.70
C TRP A 244 -7.31 -13.08 6.75
N LEU A 245 -8.27 -12.81 5.86
CA LEU A 245 -8.79 -11.47 5.62
C LEU A 245 -9.92 -11.08 6.57
N GLN A 246 -10.81 -12.01 6.94
CA GLN A 246 -11.97 -11.68 7.77
C GLN A 246 -11.60 -11.10 9.14
N PRO A 247 -10.59 -11.63 9.88
CA PRO A 247 -10.16 -11.03 11.14
C PRO A 247 -9.65 -9.59 11.01
N LEU A 248 -9.08 -9.22 9.84
CA LEU A 248 -8.62 -7.85 9.56
C LEU A 248 -9.81 -6.90 9.37
N VAL A 249 -10.84 -7.35 8.67
CA VAL A 249 -12.10 -6.60 8.49
C VAL A 249 -12.81 -6.42 9.83
N ASP A 250 -12.93 -7.48 10.62
CA ASP A 250 -13.56 -7.44 11.95
C ASP A 250 -12.81 -6.50 12.93
N ALA A 251 -11.48 -6.34 12.72
CA ALA A 251 -10.65 -5.42 13.49
C ALA A 251 -10.72 -3.97 13.00
N GLY A 252 -11.43 -3.70 11.91
CA GLY A 252 -11.70 -2.34 11.44
C GLY A 252 -11.04 -1.94 10.12
N ALA A 253 -10.52 -2.87 9.32
CA ALA A 253 -10.16 -2.57 7.94
C ALA A 253 -11.44 -2.34 7.11
N ASP A 254 -11.54 -1.19 6.45
CA ASP A 254 -12.71 -0.82 5.65
C ASP A 254 -12.52 -1.15 4.16
N ILE A 255 -11.28 -1.12 3.70
CA ILE A 255 -10.91 -1.38 2.29
C ILE A 255 -9.68 -2.29 2.27
N LEU A 256 -9.70 -3.31 1.42
CA LEU A 256 -8.56 -4.19 1.19
C LEU A 256 -7.86 -3.82 -0.12
N HIS A 257 -6.60 -3.35 -0.05
CA HIS A 257 -5.78 -3.02 -1.21
C HIS A 257 -4.94 -4.23 -1.61
N CYS A 258 -5.38 -4.94 -2.62
CA CYS A 258 -4.86 -6.24 -3.04
C CYS A 258 -3.75 -6.08 -4.08
N SER A 259 -2.49 -6.24 -3.66
CA SER A 259 -1.33 -6.09 -4.52
C SER A 259 -1.02 -7.37 -5.28
N GLN A 260 -1.19 -7.33 -6.61
CA GLN A 260 -0.75 -8.37 -7.54
C GLN A 260 0.33 -7.84 -8.50
N ARG A 261 1.04 -8.75 -9.17
CA ARG A 261 1.99 -8.38 -10.22
C ARG A 261 1.25 -7.94 -11.49
N ARG A 262 0.18 -8.65 -11.81
CA ARG A 262 -0.72 -8.36 -12.94
C ARG A 262 -2.17 -8.53 -12.49
N PHE A 263 -2.99 -7.50 -12.61
CA PHE A 263 -4.38 -7.49 -12.14
C PHE A 263 -5.28 -8.51 -12.87
N TRP A 264 -4.89 -8.95 -14.05
CA TRP A 264 -5.68 -9.89 -14.88
C TRP A 264 -5.39 -11.35 -14.59
N GLU A 265 -4.37 -11.66 -13.79
CA GLU A 265 -4.04 -13.04 -13.41
C GLU A 265 -5.05 -13.57 -12.37
N PRO A 266 -5.62 -14.78 -12.60
CA PRO A 266 -6.48 -15.43 -11.62
C PRO A 266 -5.73 -15.72 -10.32
N GLU A 267 -6.42 -15.60 -9.18
CA GLU A 267 -5.83 -15.96 -7.89
C GLU A 267 -5.86 -17.45 -7.62
N PHE A 268 -6.99 -18.10 -7.91
CA PHE A 268 -7.19 -19.54 -7.71
C PHE A 268 -7.68 -20.24 -8.98
N GLU A 269 -7.34 -21.51 -9.15
CA GLU A 269 -7.82 -22.34 -10.25
C GLU A 269 -9.36 -22.40 -10.30
N GLY A 270 -9.90 -22.54 -11.51
CA GLY A 270 -11.36 -22.66 -11.72
C GLY A 270 -12.13 -21.35 -11.64
N SER A 271 -11.45 -20.21 -11.49
CA SER A 271 -12.05 -18.87 -11.46
C SER A 271 -11.16 -17.87 -12.18
N ASP A 272 -11.74 -16.85 -12.83
CA ASP A 272 -11.00 -15.75 -13.42
C ASP A 272 -10.84 -14.54 -12.47
N LEU A 273 -11.38 -14.63 -11.25
CA LEU A 273 -11.22 -13.59 -10.24
C LEU A 273 -9.76 -13.46 -9.81
N ASN A 274 -9.29 -12.23 -9.80
CA ASN A 274 -7.99 -11.87 -9.26
C ASN A 274 -8.01 -11.79 -7.73
N PHE A 275 -6.90 -11.44 -7.09
CA PHE A 275 -6.82 -11.34 -5.63
C PHE A 275 -7.85 -10.36 -5.06
N ALA A 276 -8.03 -9.18 -5.66
CA ALA A 276 -9.03 -8.20 -5.22
C ALA A 276 -10.46 -8.74 -5.34
N GLY A 277 -10.77 -9.42 -6.44
CA GLY A 277 -12.07 -10.04 -6.65
C GLY A 277 -12.39 -11.14 -5.63
N TRP A 278 -11.41 -11.97 -5.32
CA TRP A 278 -11.57 -12.97 -4.27
C TRP A 278 -11.66 -12.37 -2.87
N ALA A 279 -10.82 -11.35 -2.56
CA ALA A 279 -10.89 -10.65 -1.28
C ALA A 279 -12.29 -10.04 -1.05
N LYS A 280 -12.85 -9.37 -2.06
CA LYS A 280 -14.22 -8.85 -2.03
C LYS A 280 -15.27 -9.95 -1.85
N LYS A 281 -15.11 -11.07 -2.56
CA LYS A 281 -16.04 -12.19 -2.52
C LYS A 281 -16.12 -12.83 -1.13
N VAL A 282 -14.97 -13.00 -0.45
CA VAL A 282 -14.95 -13.69 0.86
C VAL A 282 -15.26 -12.75 2.03
N THR A 283 -15.02 -11.43 1.91
CA THR A 283 -15.20 -10.49 3.02
C THR A 283 -16.38 -9.53 2.85
N GLY A 284 -16.81 -9.30 1.61
CA GLY A 284 -17.90 -8.35 1.33
C GLY A 284 -17.51 -6.86 1.40
N VAL A 285 -16.27 -6.50 1.79
CA VAL A 285 -15.84 -5.10 1.84
C VAL A 285 -15.29 -4.62 0.51
N PRO A 286 -15.28 -3.30 0.25
CA PRO A 286 -14.65 -2.73 -0.93
C PRO A 286 -13.20 -3.11 -1.08
N THR A 287 -12.76 -3.27 -2.33
CA THR A 287 -11.37 -3.64 -2.65
C THR A 287 -10.74 -2.71 -3.68
N VAL A 288 -9.42 -2.55 -3.57
CA VAL A 288 -8.58 -1.89 -4.55
C VAL A 288 -7.75 -2.93 -5.28
N THR A 289 -7.83 -2.98 -6.60
CA THR A 289 -6.91 -3.79 -7.41
C THR A 289 -5.69 -2.99 -7.84
N VAL A 290 -4.53 -3.63 -7.94
CA VAL A 290 -3.30 -3.05 -8.49
C VAL A 290 -2.45 -4.13 -9.14
N GLY A 291 -1.72 -3.76 -10.19
CA GLY A 291 -0.75 -4.62 -10.87
C GLY A 291 -0.72 -4.36 -12.37
N SER A 292 0.31 -3.67 -12.84
CA SER A 292 0.54 -3.35 -14.27
C SER A 292 -0.63 -2.64 -14.98
N VAL A 293 -1.44 -1.85 -14.24
CA VAL A 293 -2.55 -1.10 -14.82
C VAL A 293 -2.04 -0.07 -15.83
N GLY A 294 -2.56 -0.11 -17.06
CA GLY A 294 -2.23 0.81 -18.15
C GLY A 294 -0.84 0.61 -18.77
N LEU A 295 -0.12 -0.46 -18.41
CA LEU A 295 1.22 -0.76 -18.91
C LEU A 295 1.35 -2.23 -19.34
N SER A 296 2.12 -2.47 -20.42
CA SER A 296 2.37 -3.78 -20.98
C SER A 296 3.29 -4.66 -20.14
N GLY A 297 4.26 -4.03 -19.44
CA GLY A 297 5.28 -4.72 -18.64
C GLY A 297 4.95 -4.74 -17.14
N GLU A 298 5.43 -5.77 -16.46
CA GLU A 298 5.33 -5.87 -15.01
C GLU A 298 6.42 -5.06 -14.27
N PHE A 299 6.25 -4.86 -12.94
CA PHE A 299 7.12 -3.94 -12.20
C PHE A 299 8.52 -4.49 -11.90
N ILE A 300 8.72 -5.81 -11.88
CA ILE A 300 10.05 -6.41 -11.64
C ILE A 300 11.01 -6.03 -12.76
N GLY A 301 10.55 -6.09 -14.01
CA GLY A 301 11.33 -5.66 -15.17
C GLY A 301 11.73 -4.18 -15.08
N ALA A 302 10.86 -3.33 -14.52
CA ALA A 302 11.16 -1.91 -14.33
C ALA A 302 12.33 -1.67 -13.36
N PHE A 303 12.48 -2.47 -12.29
CA PHE A 303 13.65 -2.41 -11.41
C PHE A 303 14.94 -2.86 -12.12
N GLY A 304 14.81 -3.73 -13.13
CA GLY A 304 15.91 -4.08 -14.05
C GLY A 304 16.18 -3.05 -15.16
N GLY A 305 15.52 -1.89 -15.12
CA GLY A 305 15.71 -0.82 -16.11
C GLY A 305 14.83 -0.96 -17.37
N GLN A 306 13.90 -1.92 -17.41
CA GLN A 306 13.01 -2.09 -18.57
C GLN A 306 11.95 -1.00 -18.61
N SER A 307 11.70 -0.47 -19.80
CA SER A 307 10.58 0.40 -20.13
C SER A 307 9.29 -0.40 -20.30
N SER A 308 8.15 0.29 -20.32
CA SER A 308 6.82 -0.33 -20.47
C SER A 308 5.91 0.55 -21.28
N GLU A 309 5.41 0.01 -22.39
CA GLU A 309 4.49 0.73 -23.27
C GLU A 309 3.11 0.90 -22.62
N PRO A 310 2.36 1.95 -22.98
CA PRO A 310 0.94 2.05 -22.67
C PRO A 310 0.17 0.80 -23.14
N HIS A 311 -0.78 0.34 -22.34
CA HIS A 311 -1.58 -0.83 -22.65
C HIS A 311 -3.07 -0.56 -22.42
N SER A 312 -3.94 -1.27 -23.20
CA SER A 312 -5.38 -1.13 -23.10
C SER A 312 -5.92 -1.34 -21.69
N LEU A 313 -6.96 -0.58 -21.35
CA LEU A 313 -7.72 -0.72 -20.11
C LEU A 313 -8.97 -1.60 -20.26
N ASP A 314 -9.24 -2.18 -21.45
CA ASP A 314 -10.49 -2.92 -21.72
C ASP A 314 -10.75 -4.05 -20.73
N GLU A 315 -9.72 -4.84 -20.42
CA GLU A 315 -9.86 -5.94 -19.45
C GLU A 315 -10.08 -5.42 -18.01
N LEU A 316 -9.45 -4.32 -17.65
CA LEU A 316 -9.67 -3.65 -16.37
C LEU A 316 -11.11 -3.17 -16.24
N LEU A 317 -11.61 -2.49 -17.28
CA LEU A 317 -12.98 -1.97 -17.34
C LEU A 317 -14.00 -3.10 -17.28
N ARG A 318 -13.79 -4.16 -18.06
CA ARG A 318 -14.66 -5.36 -18.03
C ARG A 318 -14.79 -5.93 -16.62
N ARG A 319 -13.70 -6.01 -15.87
CA ARG A 319 -13.70 -6.52 -14.49
C ARG A 319 -14.34 -5.53 -13.50
N LEU A 320 -14.06 -4.24 -13.65
CA LEU A 320 -14.67 -3.18 -12.84
C LEU A 320 -16.18 -3.14 -13.04
N ASP A 321 -16.65 -3.21 -14.30
CA ASP A 321 -18.07 -3.24 -14.66
C ASP A 321 -18.79 -4.48 -14.14
N ARG A 322 -18.08 -5.62 -14.08
CA ARG A 322 -18.57 -6.86 -13.46
C ARG A 322 -18.64 -6.77 -11.93
N GLY A 323 -17.97 -5.81 -11.33
CA GLY A 323 -17.95 -5.58 -9.89
C GLY A 323 -16.91 -6.42 -9.13
N ASP A 324 -15.87 -6.91 -9.81
CA ASP A 324 -14.81 -7.71 -9.18
C ASP A 324 -14.09 -6.93 -8.08
N PHE A 325 -13.93 -5.62 -8.25
CA PHE A 325 -13.32 -4.69 -7.30
C PHE A 325 -13.97 -3.32 -7.41
N ASP A 326 -13.67 -2.40 -6.50
CA ASP A 326 -14.34 -1.10 -6.40
C ASP A 326 -13.45 0.06 -6.84
N LEU A 327 -12.14 -0.04 -6.58
CA LEU A 327 -11.14 0.97 -6.86
C LEU A 327 -9.96 0.35 -7.62
N VAL A 328 -9.25 1.20 -8.36
CA VAL A 328 -8.13 0.80 -9.21
C VAL A 328 -6.90 1.63 -8.86
N ALA A 329 -5.84 0.99 -8.35
CA ALA A 329 -4.61 1.69 -8.07
C ALA A 329 -3.64 1.62 -9.26
N VAL A 330 -3.11 2.78 -9.63
CA VAL A 330 -2.19 2.98 -10.74
C VAL A 330 -0.85 3.46 -10.21
N GLY A 331 0.21 2.73 -10.50
CA GLY A 331 1.57 3.04 -10.04
C GLY A 331 2.41 3.74 -11.11
N ARG A 332 3.24 2.99 -11.80
CA ARG A 332 4.27 3.47 -12.73
C ARG A 332 3.74 4.42 -13.83
N ALA A 333 2.53 4.20 -14.33
CA ALA A 333 1.94 5.09 -15.32
C ALA A 333 1.73 6.51 -14.77
N ILE A 334 1.16 6.65 -13.56
CA ILE A 334 1.00 7.96 -12.88
C ILE A 334 2.35 8.50 -12.37
N LEU A 335 3.30 7.64 -12.01
CA LEU A 335 4.65 8.05 -11.63
C LEU A 335 5.34 8.80 -12.76
N ASN A 336 5.31 8.21 -13.94
CA ASN A 336 5.96 8.73 -15.15
C ASN A 336 5.20 9.90 -15.80
N ASP A 337 3.87 9.88 -15.69
CA ASP A 337 3.00 10.91 -16.25
C ASP A 337 1.98 11.39 -15.21
N PRO A 338 2.22 12.54 -14.54
CA PRO A 338 1.27 13.09 -13.57
C PRO A 338 -0.12 13.35 -14.16
N ASN A 339 -0.21 13.60 -15.47
CA ASN A 339 -1.46 13.88 -16.18
C ASN A 339 -2.17 12.62 -16.71
N TRP A 340 -1.71 11.42 -16.34
CA TRP A 340 -2.28 10.17 -16.83
C TRP A 340 -3.80 10.11 -16.65
N VAL A 341 -4.31 10.47 -15.46
CA VAL A 341 -5.75 10.44 -15.16
C VAL A 341 -6.54 11.38 -16.05
N ALA A 342 -6.07 12.63 -16.22
CA ALA A 342 -6.70 13.60 -17.11
C ALA A 342 -6.70 13.13 -18.57
N LYS A 343 -5.61 12.50 -19.03
CA LYS A 343 -5.53 11.96 -20.39
C LYS A 343 -6.51 10.81 -20.63
N ILE A 344 -6.67 9.90 -19.65
CA ILE A 344 -7.66 8.82 -19.74
C ILE A 344 -9.08 9.38 -19.73
N ARG A 345 -9.38 10.36 -18.85
CA ARG A 345 -10.69 11.00 -18.77
C ARG A 345 -11.07 11.68 -20.08
N ASP A 346 -10.12 12.38 -20.68
CA ASP A 346 -10.32 13.20 -21.88
C ASP A 346 -10.10 12.39 -23.17
N GLU A 347 -9.97 11.05 -23.08
CA GLU A 347 -9.75 10.11 -24.19
C GLU A 347 -8.51 10.41 -25.06
N ARG A 348 -7.50 11.07 -24.48
CA ARG A 348 -6.22 11.44 -25.14
C ARG A 348 -5.20 10.30 -25.04
N HIS A 349 -5.55 9.11 -25.56
CA HIS A 349 -4.75 7.89 -25.43
C HIS A 349 -3.42 7.95 -26.20
N ASP A 350 -3.39 8.69 -27.29
CA ASP A 350 -2.19 8.95 -28.11
C ASP A 350 -1.13 9.81 -27.43
N GLU A 351 -1.52 10.51 -26.36
CA GLU A 351 -0.61 11.30 -25.52
C GLU A 351 -0.04 10.52 -24.32
N LEU A 352 -0.49 9.27 -24.09
CA LEU A 352 0.01 8.45 -22.98
C LEU A 352 1.50 8.17 -23.16
N LYS A 353 2.27 8.32 -22.09
CA LYS A 353 3.71 8.13 -22.11
C LYS A 353 4.09 6.69 -21.78
N GLN A 354 5.05 6.16 -22.54
CA GLN A 354 5.80 4.99 -22.15
C GLN A 354 6.44 5.21 -20.78
N PHE A 355 6.40 4.20 -19.90
CA PHE A 355 7.10 4.26 -18.62
C PHE A 355 8.59 4.06 -18.85
N GLU A 356 9.38 4.96 -18.26
CA GLU A 356 10.84 4.90 -18.25
C GLU A 356 11.36 4.74 -16.81
N ALA A 357 12.35 3.85 -16.62
CA ALA A 357 12.93 3.59 -15.30
C ALA A 357 13.58 4.84 -14.67
N SER A 358 14.00 5.81 -15.48
CA SER A 358 14.50 7.12 -15.03
C SER A 358 13.50 7.89 -14.15
N ALA A 359 12.19 7.62 -14.30
CA ALA A 359 11.14 8.21 -13.45
C ALA A 359 11.30 7.87 -11.97
N PHE A 360 11.97 6.76 -11.62
CA PHE A 360 12.27 6.43 -10.23
C PHE A 360 13.26 7.42 -9.59
N ALA A 361 14.08 8.09 -10.37
CA ALA A 361 15.13 8.99 -9.89
C ALA A 361 14.73 10.47 -9.80
N THR A 362 13.45 10.80 -10.06
CA THR A 362 12.96 12.19 -10.09
C THR A 362 11.64 12.35 -9.31
N LEU A 363 11.36 13.59 -8.86
CA LEU A 363 10.06 14.01 -8.29
C LEU A 363 9.27 14.87 -9.30
N TYR A 364 9.10 14.36 -10.50
CA TYR A 364 8.27 15.05 -11.50
C TYR A 364 6.80 14.67 -11.38
#